data_3fb1ff5825b0e7c217f9431e1e0f0d2d
#
_entry.id   3fb1ff5825b0e7c217f9431e1e0f0d2d
#
_cell.length_a   1.000
_cell.length_b   1.000
_cell.length_c   1.000
_cell.angle_alpha   90.00
_cell.angle_beta   90.00
_cell.angle_gamma   90.00
#
_symmetry.space_group_name_H-M   'P 1'
#
loop_
_entity.id
_entity.type
_entity.pdbx_description
1 polymer ?
#
loop_
_entity_poly.entity_id
_entity_poly.type
_entity_poly.pdbx_seq_one_letter_code
_entity_poly.pdbx_strand_id
1 'polypeptide(L)'
;MKKSTRLVSLAALAVLGAAGCGQTQEMASENAVIENIMARRSIRKYKDQSVEREKLQQIAVCGVNAPNGMNQQTWEVRIVDSRAAIDSVTAVFTAANPEMVSRDENFKNMFRNAPAVIAIAVPEGDSGLNAGLMAENMILAAQSLGLGTCCLGGPVAFLKTNPDAAWFLEGLKFSEGYELCLMIAVGYPDESPEAKPRDLNKIQFAEWE
;
A
#
# COMPACT_ATOMS: atom_id res chain seq x y z
N MET A 1 9.24 40.61 -66.62
CA MET A 1 8.70 39.48 -67.38
C MET A 1 9.59 38.27 -67.11
N LYS A 2 9.03 37.29 -66.41
CA LYS A 2 9.34 35.83 -66.58
C LYS A 2 8.51 35.11 -65.55
N LYS A 3 7.60 34.30 -66.04
CA LYS A 3 6.67 33.42 -65.33
C LYS A 3 7.46 32.23 -64.75
N SER A 4 7.22 31.86 -63.50
CA SER A 4 7.70 30.59 -62.93
C SER A 4 6.54 29.70 -62.58
N THR A 5 6.58 28.51 -63.16
CA THR A 5 5.59 27.46 -63.15
C THR A 5 5.66 26.69 -61.84
N ARG A 6 4.53 26.42 -61.23
CA ARG A 6 4.40 25.57 -60.06
C ARG A 6 4.33 24.09 -60.51
N LEU A 7 5.23 23.28 -59.95
CA LEU A 7 5.08 21.80 -60.01
C LEU A 7 4.32 21.36 -58.75
N VAL A 8 3.23 20.65 -58.99
CA VAL A 8 2.46 19.94 -57.97
C VAL A 8 2.95 18.50 -57.98
N SER A 9 3.53 18.03 -56.89
CA SER A 9 3.87 16.64 -56.71
C SER A 9 2.79 15.95 -55.89
N LEU A 10 2.10 14.97 -56.52
CA LEU A 10 1.22 14.01 -55.87
C LEU A 10 2.11 13.01 -55.10
N ALA A 11 1.90 12.87 -53.82
CA ALA A 11 2.44 11.75 -53.06
C ALA A 11 1.32 10.78 -52.71
N ALA A 12 1.55 9.54 -53.06
CA ALA A 12 0.61 8.43 -52.94
C ALA A 12 0.44 7.98 -51.48
N LEU A 13 -0.80 7.70 -51.13
CA LEU A 13 -1.23 7.15 -49.84
C LEU A 13 -0.95 5.64 -49.84
N ALA A 14 -0.04 5.17 -48.99
CA ALA A 14 0.11 3.76 -48.68
C ALA A 14 -0.60 3.45 -47.35
N VAL A 15 -1.71 2.74 -47.41
CA VAL A 15 -2.41 2.16 -46.27
C VAL A 15 -1.71 0.86 -45.90
N LEU A 16 -1.08 0.80 -44.73
CA LEU A 16 -0.60 -0.45 -44.14
C LEU A 16 -1.35 -0.68 -42.83
N GLY A 17 -1.91 -1.88 -42.74
CA GLY A 17 -2.81 -2.31 -41.70
C GLY A 17 -2.23 -2.28 -40.28
N ALA A 18 -3.02 -1.86 -39.35
CA ALA A 18 -2.74 -1.86 -37.92
C ALA A 18 -3.03 -3.24 -37.34
N ALA A 19 -1.96 -3.91 -36.88
CA ALA A 19 -2.08 -4.98 -35.91
C ALA A 19 -2.43 -4.34 -34.56
N GLY A 20 -3.50 -4.82 -33.93
CA GLY A 20 -3.97 -4.29 -32.64
C GLY A 20 -2.96 -4.54 -31.53
N CYS A 21 -2.34 -3.47 -31.09
CA CYS A 21 -1.67 -3.40 -29.81
C CYS A 21 -2.61 -2.67 -28.86
N GLY A 22 -3.04 -3.36 -27.78
CA GLY A 22 -3.96 -2.80 -26.79
C GLY A 22 -3.40 -1.50 -26.21
N GLN A 23 -3.98 -0.39 -26.60
CA GLN A 23 -3.71 0.90 -25.99
C GLN A 23 -4.27 0.86 -24.57
N THR A 24 -3.39 0.76 -23.56
CA THR A 24 -3.68 1.26 -22.23
C THR A 24 -3.96 2.74 -22.37
N GLN A 25 -5.23 3.11 -22.35
CA GLN A 25 -5.66 4.49 -22.31
C GLN A 25 -5.14 5.07 -21.00
N GLU A 26 -4.05 5.83 -21.03
CA GLU A 26 -3.62 6.67 -19.94
C GLU A 26 -4.75 7.68 -19.70
N MET A 27 -5.55 7.42 -18.68
CA MET A 27 -6.49 8.42 -18.18
C MET A 27 -5.67 9.49 -17.46
N ALA A 28 -5.12 10.43 -18.21
CA ALA A 28 -4.56 11.64 -17.65
C ALA A 28 -5.70 12.40 -16.96
N SER A 29 -5.67 12.42 -15.65
CA SER A 29 -6.63 13.13 -14.82
C SER A 29 -5.90 14.30 -14.17
N GLU A 30 -6.39 15.51 -14.36
CA GLU A 30 -5.94 16.70 -13.59
C GLU A 30 -6.44 16.64 -12.11
N ASN A 31 -6.98 15.50 -11.69
CA ASN A 31 -7.53 15.32 -10.36
C ASN A 31 -6.49 14.68 -9.42
N ALA A 32 -6.02 15.46 -8.45
CA ALA A 32 -4.98 15.06 -7.52
C ALA A 32 -5.32 13.77 -6.73
N VAL A 33 -6.60 13.47 -6.49
CA VAL A 33 -7.01 12.24 -5.80
C VAL A 33 -6.81 11.03 -6.71
N ILE A 34 -7.21 11.13 -7.98
CA ILE A 34 -7.02 10.05 -8.95
C ILE A 34 -5.54 9.81 -9.20
N GLU A 35 -4.75 10.88 -9.37
CA GLU A 35 -3.30 10.80 -9.53
C GLU A 35 -2.64 10.10 -8.35
N ASN A 36 -3.01 10.45 -7.12
CA ASN A 36 -2.49 9.83 -5.90
C ASN A 36 -2.81 8.34 -5.84
N ILE A 37 -4.04 7.93 -6.19
CA ILE A 37 -4.45 6.52 -6.26
C ILE A 37 -3.62 5.78 -7.31
N MET A 38 -3.48 6.35 -8.51
CA MET A 38 -2.76 5.72 -9.62
C MET A 38 -1.25 5.66 -9.39
N ALA A 39 -0.67 6.63 -8.70
CA ALA A 39 0.75 6.69 -8.38
C ALA A 39 1.17 5.78 -7.23
N ARG A 40 0.25 5.44 -6.32
CA ARG A 40 0.57 4.65 -5.13
C ARG A 40 1.14 3.27 -5.46
N ARG A 41 2.21 2.90 -4.75
CA ARG A 41 2.85 1.57 -4.83
C ARG A 41 3.03 0.96 -3.43
N SER A 42 3.13 -0.36 -3.38
CA SER A 42 3.58 -1.06 -2.17
C SER A 42 5.09 -0.95 -2.08
N ILE A 43 5.57 -0.17 -1.11
CA ILE A 43 6.99 0.08 -0.84
C ILE A 43 7.49 -0.95 0.17
N ARG A 44 8.65 -1.55 -0.09
CA ARG A 44 9.28 -2.61 0.72
C ARG A 44 10.73 -2.32 1.06
N LYS A 45 11.24 -1.17 0.60
CA LYS A 45 12.55 -0.62 0.97
C LYS A 45 12.35 0.79 1.47
N TYR A 46 12.90 1.08 2.63
CA TYR A 46 12.74 2.34 3.31
C TYR A 46 14.09 2.93 3.68
N LYS A 47 14.17 4.25 3.66
CA LYS A 47 15.31 4.99 4.19
C LYS A 47 15.45 4.73 5.69
N ASP A 48 16.66 4.76 6.20
CA ASP A 48 16.93 4.69 7.64
C ASP A 48 16.64 6.05 8.30
N GLN A 49 15.36 6.38 8.35
CA GLN A 49 14.85 7.66 8.82
C GLN A 49 13.52 7.43 9.54
N SER A 50 13.40 7.95 10.75
CA SER A 50 12.15 7.94 11.50
C SER A 50 11.07 8.77 10.78
N VAL A 51 9.82 8.38 10.96
CA VAL A 51 8.66 9.16 10.51
C VAL A 51 8.19 10.03 11.67
N GLU A 52 7.88 11.29 11.40
CA GLU A 52 7.37 12.23 12.38
C GLU A 52 6.02 11.74 12.93
N ARG A 53 5.84 11.79 14.24
CA ARG A 53 4.61 11.33 14.91
C ARG A 53 3.37 12.07 14.43
N GLU A 54 3.51 13.33 14.08
CA GLU A 54 2.44 14.17 13.53
C GLU A 54 1.91 13.61 12.20
N LYS A 55 2.81 13.14 11.32
CA LYS A 55 2.44 12.49 10.06
C LYS A 55 1.75 11.14 10.32
N LEU A 56 2.31 10.33 11.23
CA LEU A 56 1.70 9.05 11.60
C LEU A 56 0.29 9.25 12.17
N GLN A 57 0.12 10.26 13.04
CA GLN A 57 -1.18 10.64 13.58
C GLN A 57 -2.14 11.10 12.48
N GLN A 58 -1.68 11.93 11.56
CA GLN A 58 -2.49 12.41 10.43
C GLN A 58 -2.97 11.26 9.54
N ILE A 59 -2.10 10.30 9.25
CA ILE A 59 -2.44 9.08 8.51
C ILE A 59 -3.55 8.31 9.25
N ALA A 60 -3.41 8.10 10.56
CA ALA A 60 -4.41 7.40 11.35
C ALA A 60 -5.77 8.14 11.37
N VAL A 61 -5.75 9.48 11.49
CA VAL A 61 -6.96 10.32 11.41
C VAL A 61 -7.64 10.18 10.04
N CYS A 62 -6.89 10.17 8.94
CA CYS A 62 -7.46 9.90 7.61
C CYS A 62 -8.10 8.50 7.56
N GLY A 63 -7.46 7.51 8.17
CA GLY A 63 -7.99 6.15 8.26
C GLY A 63 -9.36 6.08 8.94
N VAL A 64 -9.50 6.66 10.13
CA VAL A 64 -10.76 6.60 10.89
C VAL A 64 -11.91 7.39 10.25
N ASN A 65 -11.62 8.20 9.22
CA ASN A 65 -12.64 8.83 8.38
C ASN A 65 -13.20 7.93 7.29
N ALA A 66 -12.76 6.68 7.20
CA ALA A 66 -13.32 5.71 6.27
C ALA A 66 -14.80 5.40 6.61
N PRO A 67 -15.64 5.14 5.58
CA PRO A 67 -17.00 4.72 5.82
C PRO A 67 -17.04 3.37 6.54
N ASN A 68 -18.03 3.20 7.39
CA ASN A 68 -18.29 1.95 8.10
C ASN A 68 -19.77 1.79 8.42
N GLY A 69 -20.21 0.55 8.63
CA GLY A 69 -21.59 0.22 8.85
C GLY A 69 -22.18 0.99 10.05
N MET A 70 -23.23 1.77 9.81
CA MET A 70 -23.94 2.56 10.83
C MET A 70 -23.05 3.45 11.72
N ASN A 71 -21.86 3.80 11.24
CA ASN A 71 -20.84 4.53 12.00
C ASN A 71 -20.48 3.88 13.34
N GLN A 72 -20.47 2.54 13.37
CA GLN A 72 -20.17 1.79 14.61
C GLN A 72 -18.71 1.88 15.04
N GLN A 73 -17.81 2.21 14.11
CA GLN A 73 -16.37 2.41 14.35
C GLN A 73 -15.73 1.22 15.08
N THR A 74 -16.06 0.01 14.63
CA THR A 74 -15.61 -1.25 15.22
C THR A 74 -14.17 -1.58 14.79
N TRP A 75 -13.25 -0.71 15.15
CA TRP A 75 -11.82 -0.89 14.94
C TRP A 75 -11.01 -0.26 16.06
N GLU A 76 -9.81 -0.74 16.24
CA GLU A 76 -8.80 -0.07 17.03
C GLU A 76 -7.50 0.07 16.24
N VAL A 77 -6.82 1.19 16.44
CA VAL A 77 -5.58 1.50 15.73
C VAL A 77 -4.47 1.72 16.76
N ARG A 78 -3.30 1.12 16.52
CA ARG A 78 -2.08 1.37 17.29
C ARG A 78 -0.94 1.69 16.35
N ILE A 79 -0.18 2.70 16.67
CA ILE A 79 1.02 3.12 15.94
C ILE A 79 2.23 2.67 16.74
N VAL A 80 3.10 1.90 16.11
CA VAL A 80 4.37 1.43 16.71
C VAL A 80 5.52 2.11 15.97
N ASP A 81 6.15 3.07 16.64
CA ASP A 81 7.35 3.78 16.20
C ASP A 81 8.54 3.52 17.13
N SER A 82 8.38 2.60 18.08
CA SER A 82 9.44 2.18 19.00
C SER A 82 10.42 1.24 18.32
N ARG A 83 11.62 1.75 18.00
CA ARG A 83 12.69 0.94 17.44
C ARG A 83 12.98 -0.29 18.32
N ALA A 84 13.03 -0.10 19.64
CA ALA A 84 13.31 -1.19 20.59
C ALA A 84 12.25 -2.31 20.51
N ALA A 85 10.94 -1.97 20.40
CA ALA A 85 9.88 -2.96 20.26
C ALA A 85 9.97 -3.69 18.92
N ILE A 86 10.22 -2.96 17.82
CA ILE A 86 10.41 -3.52 16.47
C ILE A 86 11.61 -4.46 16.45
N ASP A 87 12.74 -4.07 17.00
CA ASP A 87 13.95 -4.88 17.02
C ASP A 87 13.76 -6.13 17.90
N SER A 88 13.11 -6.00 19.05
CA SER A 88 12.85 -7.14 19.96
C SER A 88 11.94 -8.19 19.34
N VAL A 89 10.83 -7.79 18.72
CA VAL A 89 9.94 -8.75 18.05
C VAL A 89 10.57 -9.33 16.79
N THR A 90 11.45 -8.57 16.13
CA THR A 90 12.23 -9.06 14.99
C THR A 90 13.23 -10.12 15.40
N ALA A 91 13.83 -10.02 16.60
CA ALA A 91 14.70 -11.07 17.12
C ALA A 91 13.94 -12.39 17.30
N VAL A 92 12.72 -12.37 17.83
CA VAL A 92 11.85 -13.55 17.93
C VAL A 92 11.54 -14.11 16.53
N PHE A 93 11.17 -13.24 15.57
CA PHE A 93 10.92 -13.64 14.20
C PHE A 93 12.15 -14.32 13.56
N THR A 94 13.33 -13.75 13.75
CA THR A 94 14.59 -14.26 13.19
C THR A 94 14.94 -15.62 13.76
N ALA A 95 14.76 -15.81 15.07
CA ALA A 95 14.99 -17.09 15.74
C ALA A 95 14.07 -18.20 15.21
N ALA A 96 12.81 -17.86 14.92
CA ALA A 96 11.83 -18.78 14.36
C ALA A 96 11.99 -19.03 12.85
N ASN A 97 12.63 -18.13 12.10
CA ASN A 97 12.73 -18.18 10.64
C ASN A 97 14.16 -17.95 10.10
N PRO A 98 15.19 -18.65 10.60
CA PRO A 98 16.59 -18.36 10.27
C PRO A 98 16.88 -18.51 8.76
N GLU A 99 16.29 -19.49 8.09
CA GLU A 99 16.48 -19.69 6.66
C GLU A 99 15.86 -18.59 5.81
N MET A 100 14.73 -18.03 6.24
CA MET A 100 14.08 -16.93 5.52
C MET A 100 14.93 -15.67 5.62
N VAL A 101 15.41 -15.38 6.82
CA VAL A 101 16.24 -14.20 7.10
C VAL A 101 17.58 -14.27 6.36
N SER A 102 18.23 -15.44 6.34
CA SER A 102 19.52 -15.63 5.66
C SER A 102 19.47 -15.43 4.14
N ARG A 103 18.29 -15.47 3.52
CA ARG A 103 18.10 -15.22 2.08
C ARG A 103 18.00 -13.75 1.69
N ASP A 104 17.86 -12.86 2.67
CA ASP A 104 17.77 -11.41 2.45
C ASP A 104 18.92 -10.71 3.17
N GLU A 105 19.99 -10.43 2.45
CA GLU A 105 21.20 -9.75 2.97
C GLU A 105 20.88 -8.35 3.53
N ASN A 106 19.76 -7.76 3.14
CA ASN A 106 19.33 -6.43 3.60
C ASN A 106 18.27 -6.50 4.70
N PHE A 107 17.97 -7.69 5.23
CA PHE A 107 16.98 -7.85 6.29
C PHE A 107 17.43 -7.12 7.57
N LYS A 108 16.60 -6.19 8.04
CA LYS A 108 16.79 -5.45 9.29
C LYS A 108 15.66 -5.72 10.27
N ASN A 109 14.42 -5.80 9.80
CA ASN A 109 13.26 -6.14 10.62
C ASN A 109 12.14 -6.82 9.84
N MET A 110 11.29 -7.54 10.55
CA MET A 110 10.19 -8.33 9.99
C MET A 110 9.09 -7.51 9.29
N PHE A 111 9.08 -6.20 9.47
CA PHE A 111 8.12 -5.26 8.88
C PHE A 111 8.66 -4.62 7.59
N ARG A 112 9.40 -5.39 6.77
CA ARG A 112 10.04 -4.90 5.54
C ARG A 112 11.04 -3.76 5.77
N ASN A 113 11.71 -3.78 6.91
CA ASN A 113 12.67 -2.75 7.34
C ASN A 113 12.04 -1.35 7.56
N ALA A 114 10.72 -1.27 7.67
CA ALA A 114 10.05 -0.01 7.95
C ALA A 114 10.37 0.50 9.36
N PRO A 115 10.53 1.82 9.54
CA PRO A 115 10.79 2.44 10.83
C PRO A 115 9.55 2.51 11.73
N ALA A 116 8.36 2.41 11.14
CA ALA A 116 7.09 2.43 11.87
C ALA A 116 6.08 1.47 11.25
N VAL A 117 5.13 1.01 12.06
CA VAL A 117 3.99 0.21 11.61
C VAL A 117 2.70 0.71 12.26
N ILE A 118 1.61 0.62 11.52
CA ILE A 118 0.26 0.87 12.03
C ILE A 118 -0.44 -0.49 12.10
N ALA A 119 -0.91 -0.85 13.28
CA ALA A 119 -1.65 -2.06 13.55
C ALA A 119 -3.16 -1.73 13.67
N ILE A 120 -3.99 -2.48 12.96
CA ILE A 120 -5.45 -2.34 12.96
C ILE A 120 -6.03 -3.62 13.51
N ALA A 121 -6.85 -3.52 14.55
CA ALA A 121 -7.63 -4.60 15.12
C ALA A 121 -9.11 -4.40 14.85
N VAL A 122 -9.83 -5.49 14.79
CA VAL A 122 -11.29 -5.56 14.64
C VAL A 122 -11.86 -6.57 15.65
N PRO A 123 -13.16 -6.57 15.93
CA PRO A 123 -13.77 -7.61 16.74
C PRO A 123 -13.47 -9.01 16.17
N GLU A 124 -13.30 -9.99 17.04
CA GLU A 124 -13.11 -11.39 16.64
C GLU A 124 -14.23 -11.85 15.71
N GLY A 125 -13.83 -12.48 14.59
CA GLY A 125 -14.77 -12.95 13.58
C GLY A 125 -15.31 -11.89 12.62
N ASP A 126 -14.85 -10.62 12.72
CA ASP A 126 -15.17 -9.58 11.73
C ASP A 126 -14.56 -9.92 10.36
N SER A 127 -15.27 -9.54 9.30
CA SER A 127 -14.82 -9.78 7.92
C SER A 127 -13.56 -9.00 7.52
N GLY A 128 -13.17 -8.00 8.30
CA GLY A 128 -12.08 -7.08 7.97
C GLY A 128 -12.42 -6.04 6.90
N LEU A 129 -13.67 -5.96 6.44
CA LEU A 129 -14.08 -5.00 5.42
C LEU A 129 -13.81 -3.55 5.86
N ASN A 130 -14.25 -3.20 7.08
CA ASN A 130 -14.03 -1.86 7.62
C ASN A 130 -12.55 -1.55 7.79
N ALA A 131 -11.74 -2.54 8.22
CA ALA A 131 -10.28 -2.40 8.31
C ALA A 131 -9.63 -2.18 6.94
N GLY A 132 -10.12 -2.85 5.90
CA GLY A 132 -9.64 -2.63 4.52
C GLY A 132 -9.93 -1.23 3.99
N LEU A 133 -11.15 -0.71 4.19
CA LEU A 133 -11.52 0.66 3.82
C LEU A 133 -10.66 1.70 4.57
N MET A 134 -10.47 1.50 5.87
CA MET A 134 -9.60 2.33 6.70
C MET A 134 -8.15 2.30 6.22
N ALA A 135 -7.63 1.10 5.95
CA ALA A 135 -6.25 0.91 5.51
C ALA A 135 -5.98 1.64 4.18
N GLU A 136 -6.90 1.61 3.23
CA GLU A 136 -6.71 2.32 1.95
C GLU A 136 -6.67 3.83 2.16
N ASN A 137 -7.54 4.42 3.00
CA ASN A 137 -7.45 5.83 3.35
C ASN A 137 -6.08 6.17 3.98
N MET A 138 -5.57 5.34 4.88
CA MET A 138 -4.24 5.52 5.49
C MET A 138 -3.12 5.48 4.45
N ILE A 139 -3.18 4.52 3.53
CA ILE A 139 -2.19 4.29 2.48
C ILE A 139 -2.15 5.48 1.51
N LEU A 140 -3.32 5.99 1.12
CA LEU A 140 -3.42 7.16 0.25
C LEU A 140 -2.96 8.44 0.95
N ALA A 141 -3.29 8.61 2.22
CA ALA A 141 -2.79 9.73 3.02
C ALA A 141 -1.26 9.69 3.16
N ALA A 142 -0.68 8.52 3.43
CA ALA A 142 0.76 8.35 3.50
C ALA A 142 1.44 8.72 2.17
N GLN A 143 0.89 8.25 1.03
CA GLN A 143 1.37 8.60 -0.30
C GLN A 143 1.37 10.12 -0.53
N SER A 144 0.30 10.81 -0.17
CA SER A 144 0.20 12.28 -0.32
C SER A 144 1.18 13.05 0.58
N LEU A 145 1.64 12.44 1.67
CA LEU A 145 2.65 12.97 2.58
C LEU A 145 4.09 12.61 2.20
N GLY A 146 4.28 11.98 1.03
CA GLY A 146 5.60 11.54 0.55
C GLY A 146 6.14 10.29 1.26
N LEU A 147 5.27 9.52 1.94
CA LEU A 147 5.62 8.28 2.62
C LEU A 147 5.22 7.06 1.79
N GLY A 148 6.01 6.01 1.91
CA GLY A 148 5.72 4.71 1.35
C GLY A 148 5.06 3.78 2.34
N THR A 149 4.20 2.89 1.86
CA THR A 149 3.49 1.91 2.68
C THR A 149 3.47 0.52 2.06
N CYS A 150 3.29 -0.49 2.91
CA CYS A 150 3.02 -1.86 2.49
C CYS A 150 2.11 -2.56 3.50
N CYS A 151 1.01 -3.17 3.04
CA CYS A 151 0.22 -4.07 3.86
C CYS A 151 0.99 -5.35 4.16
N LEU A 152 0.95 -5.81 5.40
CA LEU A 152 1.76 -6.89 5.94
C LEU A 152 0.86 -8.04 6.43
N GLY A 153 0.70 -9.09 5.62
CA GLY A 153 -0.02 -10.31 6.02
C GLY A 153 0.87 -11.28 6.80
N GLY A 154 2.12 -11.49 6.35
CA GLY A 154 3.06 -12.42 7.01
C GLY A 154 3.33 -12.08 8.48
N PRO A 155 3.71 -10.85 8.81
CA PRO A 155 3.86 -10.41 10.20
C PRO A 155 2.61 -10.60 11.05
N VAL A 156 1.42 -10.32 10.54
CA VAL A 156 0.14 -10.56 11.27
C VAL A 156 -0.01 -12.04 11.60
N ALA A 157 0.17 -12.93 10.61
CA ALA A 157 0.07 -14.37 10.82
C ALA A 157 1.09 -14.86 11.86
N PHE A 158 2.34 -14.41 11.76
CA PHE A 158 3.39 -14.76 12.73
C PHE A 158 3.04 -14.34 14.15
N LEU A 159 2.66 -13.07 14.33
CA LEU A 159 2.32 -12.52 15.64
C LEU A 159 1.13 -13.24 16.30
N LYS A 160 0.13 -13.67 15.50
CA LYS A 160 -1.05 -14.39 16.00
C LYS A 160 -0.75 -15.85 16.38
N THR A 161 0.30 -16.46 15.83
CA THR A 161 0.56 -17.89 15.98
C THR A 161 1.81 -18.25 16.77
N ASN A 162 2.74 -17.31 16.97
CA ASN A 162 3.97 -17.57 17.71
C ASN A 162 3.84 -17.11 19.16
N PRO A 163 3.90 -18.05 20.15
CA PRO A 163 3.73 -17.71 21.56
C PRO A 163 4.86 -16.80 22.10
N ASP A 164 6.08 -16.92 21.55
CA ASP A 164 7.20 -16.08 21.99
C ASP A 164 7.04 -14.60 21.55
N ALA A 165 6.11 -14.32 20.62
CA ALA A 165 5.76 -12.98 20.18
C ALA A 165 4.50 -12.42 20.87
N ALA A 166 3.82 -13.17 21.74
CA ALA A 166 2.57 -12.77 22.40
C ALA A 166 2.67 -11.44 23.13
N TRP A 167 3.81 -11.18 23.80
CA TRP A 167 4.09 -9.92 24.49
C TRP A 167 3.94 -8.67 23.57
N PHE A 168 4.23 -8.81 22.28
CA PHE A 168 4.09 -7.69 21.34
C PHE A 168 2.61 -7.37 21.11
N LEU A 169 1.75 -8.39 20.93
CA LEU A 169 0.30 -8.20 20.82
C LEU A 169 -0.29 -7.63 22.12
N GLU A 170 0.13 -8.15 23.28
CA GLU A 170 -0.27 -7.61 24.58
C GLU A 170 0.15 -6.15 24.75
N GLY A 171 1.35 -5.80 24.26
CA GLY A 171 1.87 -4.43 24.26
C GLY A 171 1.05 -3.46 23.40
N LEU A 172 0.31 -3.94 22.39
CA LEU A 172 -0.61 -3.12 21.60
C LEU A 172 -1.86 -2.72 22.39
N LYS A 173 -2.21 -3.43 23.47
CA LYS A 173 -3.33 -3.11 24.37
C LYS A 173 -4.65 -2.89 23.61
N PHE A 174 -4.96 -3.79 22.71
CA PHE A 174 -6.30 -3.84 22.12
C PHE A 174 -7.32 -4.26 23.19
N SER A 175 -8.55 -3.79 23.05
CA SER A 175 -9.64 -4.18 23.94
C SER A 175 -9.93 -5.68 23.84
N GLU A 176 -10.49 -6.24 24.91
CA GLU A 176 -10.96 -7.64 24.94
C GLU A 176 -11.96 -7.88 23.80
N GLY A 177 -11.85 -9.03 23.14
CA GLY A 177 -12.65 -9.38 21.97
C GLY A 177 -12.21 -8.73 20.66
N TYR A 178 -11.06 -8.01 20.64
CA TYR A 178 -10.46 -7.50 19.42
C TYR A 178 -9.24 -8.32 19.03
N GLU A 179 -9.08 -8.58 17.75
CA GLU A 179 -7.93 -9.27 17.20
C GLU A 179 -7.20 -8.44 16.12
N LEU A 180 -5.89 -8.62 16.06
CA LEU A 180 -5.07 -7.99 15.01
C LEU A 180 -5.51 -8.49 13.64
N CYS A 181 -6.00 -7.58 12.78
CA CYS A 181 -6.50 -7.87 11.45
C CYS A 181 -5.47 -7.52 10.37
N LEU A 182 -4.84 -6.36 10.47
CA LEU A 182 -3.94 -5.85 9.43
C LEU A 182 -2.81 -5.04 10.07
N MET A 183 -1.63 -5.08 9.45
CA MET A 183 -0.55 -4.14 9.73
C MET A 183 -0.12 -3.43 8.45
N ILE A 184 0.29 -2.17 8.59
CA ILE A 184 0.79 -1.33 7.50
C ILE A 184 2.19 -0.86 7.88
N ALA A 185 3.20 -1.28 7.11
CA ALA A 185 4.54 -0.70 7.18
C ALA A 185 4.51 0.74 6.65
N VAL A 186 5.17 1.67 7.33
CA VAL A 186 5.23 3.09 6.97
C VAL A 186 6.65 3.61 7.11
N GLY A 187 7.12 4.36 6.10
CA GLY A 187 8.44 4.98 6.12
C GLY A 187 8.70 5.81 4.88
N TYR A 188 9.82 6.52 4.86
CA TYR A 188 10.27 7.21 3.65
C TYR A 188 10.75 6.20 2.62
N PRO A 189 10.21 6.22 1.38
CA PRO A 189 10.54 5.22 0.37
C PRO A 189 12.01 5.33 -0.08
N ASP A 190 12.66 4.17 -0.24
CA ASP A 190 14.00 4.02 -0.83
C ASP A 190 13.95 3.13 -2.07
N GLU A 191 12.80 3.10 -2.72
CA GLU A 191 12.55 2.46 -4.00
C GLU A 191 11.40 3.16 -4.74
N SER A 192 11.34 2.98 -6.05
CA SER A 192 10.25 3.46 -6.90
C SER A 192 9.83 2.33 -7.85
N PRO A 193 9.05 1.35 -7.36
CA PRO A 193 8.66 0.22 -8.18
C PRO A 193 7.65 0.62 -9.26
N GLU A 194 7.80 0.01 -10.45
CA GLU A 194 6.86 0.20 -11.55
C GLU A 194 5.44 -0.32 -11.22
N ALA A 195 4.45 0.26 -11.88
CA ALA A 195 3.09 -0.22 -11.80
C ALA A 195 2.97 -1.61 -12.45
N LYS A 196 2.43 -2.57 -11.71
CA LYS A 196 2.06 -3.86 -12.31
C LYS A 196 0.78 -3.69 -13.13
N PRO A 197 0.64 -4.38 -14.28
CA PRO A 197 -0.56 -4.33 -15.09
C PRO A 197 -1.80 -4.76 -14.29
N ARG A 198 -2.94 -4.19 -14.64
CA ARG A 198 -4.25 -4.55 -14.09
C ARG A 198 -5.09 -5.17 -15.21
N ASP A 199 -5.84 -6.20 -14.87
CA ASP A 199 -6.78 -6.82 -15.80
C ASP A 199 -8.09 -6.01 -15.81
N LEU A 200 -8.18 -5.10 -16.77
CA LEU A 200 -9.34 -4.24 -16.94
C LEU A 200 -10.58 -4.98 -17.47
N ASN A 201 -10.42 -6.20 -18.03
CA ASN A 201 -11.55 -7.01 -18.48
C ASN A 201 -12.44 -7.49 -17.32
N LYS A 202 -11.96 -7.36 -16.08
CA LYS A 202 -12.75 -7.62 -14.86
C LYS A 202 -13.69 -6.50 -14.47
N ILE A 203 -13.70 -5.40 -15.23
CA ILE A 203 -14.61 -4.26 -15.04
C ILE A 203 -15.61 -4.31 -16.18
N GLN A 204 -16.87 -4.55 -15.86
CA GLN A 204 -17.93 -4.67 -16.84
C GLN A 204 -19.18 -3.93 -16.37
N PHE A 205 -19.92 -3.35 -17.30
CA PHE A 205 -21.26 -2.87 -17.03
C PHE A 205 -22.22 -4.08 -16.95
N ALA A 206 -23.05 -4.13 -15.92
CA ALA A 206 -24.11 -5.11 -15.85
C ALA A 206 -25.25 -4.64 -16.78
N GLU A 207 -25.57 -5.46 -17.80
CA GLU A 207 -26.68 -5.20 -18.71
C GLU A 207 -27.88 -6.07 -18.28
N TRP A 208 -29.03 -5.44 -18.16
CA TRP A 208 -30.29 -6.11 -17.78
C TRP A 208 -31.23 -6.13 -19.00
N GLU A 209 -31.73 -7.32 -19.37
CA GLU A 209 -32.75 -7.48 -20.39
C GLU A 209 -34.17 -7.21 -19.83
#